data_939ceb206d015e6fab0a2db1b59d94e0
#
_entry.id   939ceb206d015e6fab0a2db1b59d94e0
#
_cell.length_a   1.000
_cell.length_b   1.000
_cell.length_c   1.000
_cell.angle_alpha   90.00
_cell.angle_beta   90.00
_cell.angle_gamma   90.00
#
_symmetry.space_group_name_H-M   'P 1'
#
loop_
_entity.id
_entity.type
_entity.pdbx_description
1 polymer ?
#
loop_
_entity_poly.entity_id
_entity_poly.type
_entity_poly.pdbx_seq_one_letter_code
_entity_poly.pdbx_strand_id
1 'polypeptide(L)' 'MQPEFDVIRALVDARISQNLTQKELAEKTGIHQADISKLENGTRNPSIKLLKRLAEGMDMILKIEFIPKQKI' A
#
# COMPACT_ATOMS: atom_id res chain seq x y z
N MET A 1 -6.22 10.48 -13.62
CA MET A 1 -5.62 9.50 -12.71
C MET A 1 -6.18 9.72 -11.31
N GLN A 2 -6.66 8.70 -10.67
CA GLN A 2 -7.31 8.82 -9.37
C GLN A 2 -6.33 8.43 -8.26
N PRO A 3 -6.17 9.28 -7.22
CA PRO A 3 -5.19 9.03 -6.16
C PRO A 3 -5.36 7.69 -5.45
N GLU A 4 -6.60 7.23 -5.28
CA GLU A 4 -6.88 5.96 -4.62
C GLU A 4 -6.28 4.78 -5.40
N PHE A 5 -6.40 4.82 -6.74
CA PHE A 5 -5.84 3.78 -7.57
C PHE A 5 -4.32 3.82 -7.58
N ASP A 6 -3.74 5.01 -7.49
CA ASP A 6 -2.28 5.14 -7.42
C ASP A 6 -1.72 4.52 -6.15
N VAL A 7 -2.39 4.72 -5.01
CA VAL A 7 -1.99 4.14 -3.72
C VAL A 7 -2.13 2.62 -3.77
N ILE A 8 -3.24 2.11 -4.28
CA ILE A 8 -3.48 0.68 -4.40
C ILE A 8 -2.41 0.04 -5.29
N ARG A 9 -2.17 0.63 -6.45
CA ARG A 9 -1.17 0.10 -7.39
C ARG A 9 0.22 0.11 -6.77
N ALA A 10 0.59 1.18 -6.07
CA ALA A 10 1.87 1.28 -5.40
C ALA A 10 2.03 0.18 -4.36
N LEU A 11 0.98 -0.10 -3.59
CA LEU A 11 1.00 -1.16 -2.60
C LEU A 11 1.19 -2.54 -3.25
N VAL A 12 0.42 -2.84 -4.28
CA VAL A 12 0.52 -4.12 -4.98
C VAL A 12 1.89 -4.28 -5.61
N ASP A 13 2.37 -3.26 -6.31
CA ASP A 13 3.68 -3.29 -6.97
C ASP A 13 4.80 -3.48 -5.95
N ALA A 14 4.73 -2.80 -4.81
CA ALA A 14 5.73 -2.92 -3.75
C ALA A 14 5.75 -4.36 -3.20
N ARG A 15 4.59 -4.92 -2.92
CA ARG A 15 4.49 -6.29 -2.42
C ARG A 15 5.08 -7.30 -3.41
N ILE A 16 4.71 -7.17 -4.68
CA ILE A 16 5.21 -8.07 -5.73
C ILE A 16 6.71 -7.92 -5.91
N SER A 17 7.23 -6.70 -5.85
CA SER A 17 8.67 -6.46 -6.00
C SER A 17 9.49 -7.13 -4.90
N GLN A 18 8.89 -7.37 -3.74
CA GLN A 18 9.53 -8.07 -2.63
C GLN A 18 9.24 -9.57 -2.65
N ASN A 19 8.59 -10.07 -3.68
CA ASN A 19 8.22 -11.47 -3.82
C ASN A 19 7.36 -11.99 -2.66
N LEU A 20 6.49 -11.13 -2.13
CA LEU A 20 5.62 -11.48 -1.02
C LEU A 20 4.20 -11.74 -1.52
N THR A 21 3.60 -12.82 -1.02
CA THR A 21 2.17 -13.03 -1.18
C THR A 21 1.42 -12.15 -0.18
N GLN A 22 0.10 -11.99 -0.37
CA GLN A 22 -0.73 -11.30 0.62
C GLN A 22 -0.64 -11.98 1.98
N LYS A 23 -0.60 -13.31 1.99
CA LYS A 23 -0.49 -14.08 3.22
C LYS A 23 0.83 -13.80 3.94
N GLU A 24 1.93 -13.79 3.20
CA GLU A 24 3.25 -13.51 3.78
C GLU A 24 3.32 -12.09 4.33
N LEU A 25 2.77 -11.12 3.61
CA LEU A 25 2.72 -9.74 4.09
C LEU A 25 1.87 -9.63 5.35
N ALA A 26 0.75 -10.34 5.40
CA ALA A 26 -0.10 -10.40 6.60
C ALA A 26 0.69 -10.94 7.80
N GLU A 27 1.43 -12.01 7.60
CA GLU A 27 2.23 -12.60 8.67
C GLU A 27 3.32 -11.64 9.17
N LYS A 28 3.98 -10.93 8.26
CA LYS A 28 5.05 -9.99 8.62
C LYS A 28 4.54 -8.76 9.36
N THR A 29 3.32 -8.31 9.06
CA THR A 29 2.78 -7.06 9.60
C THR A 29 1.84 -7.25 10.76
N GLY A 30 1.32 -8.47 10.96
CA GLY A 30 0.25 -8.72 11.91
C GLY A 30 -1.11 -8.21 11.45
N ILE A 31 -1.23 -7.79 10.19
CA ILE A 31 -2.49 -7.35 9.61
C ILE A 31 -3.18 -8.56 9.01
N HIS A 32 -4.50 -8.67 9.17
CA HIS A 32 -5.25 -9.79 8.60
C HIS A 32 -5.16 -9.78 7.07
N GLN A 33 -4.97 -10.95 6.49
CA GLN A 33 -4.88 -11.09 5.04
C GLN A 33 -6.14 -10.53 4.35
N ALA A 34 -7.32 -10.73 4.95
CA ALA A 34 -8.57 -10.18 4.42
C ALA A 34 -8.52 -8.65 4.31
N ASP A 35 -7.90 -7.98 5.26
CA ASP A 35 -7.76 -6.52 5.21
C ASP A 35 -6.80 -6.10 4.10
N ILE A 36 -5.70 -6.81 3.93
CA ILE A 36 -4.76 -6.55 2.82
C ILE A 36 -5.48 -6.73 1.48
N SER A 37 -6.25 -7.80 1.34
CA SER A 37 -7.01 -8.06 0.13
C SER A 37 -8.00 -6.92 -0.16
N LYS A 38 -8.72 -6.43 0.86
CA LYS A 38 -9.65 -5.31 0.71
C LYS A 38 -8.94 -4.02 0.31
N LEU A 39 -7.75 -3.76 0.84
CA LEU A 39 -6.96 -2.62 0.43
C LEU A 39 -6.55 -2.73 -1.03
N GLU A 40 -6.10 -3.90 -1.46
CA GLU A 40 -5.63 -4.11 -2.82
C GLU A 40 -6.74 -4.12 -3.86
N ASN A 41 -7.97 -4.47 -3.48
CA ASN A 41 -9.11 -4.42 -4.40
C ASN A 41 -9.92 -3.14 -4.32
N GLY A 42 -9.51 -2.19 -3.47
CA GLY A 42 -10.14 -0.88 -3.40
C GLY A 42 -11.40 -0.79 -2.56
N THR A 43 -11.75 -1.84 -1.81
CA THR A 43 -12.96 -1.83 -0.97
C THR A 43 -12.73 -1.26 0.42
N ARG A 44 -11.49 -0.93 0.75
CA ARG A 44 -11.13 -0.29 2.02
C ARG A 44 -10.16 0.85 1.77
N ASN A 45 -10.41 2.00 2.37
CA ASN A 45 -9.49 3.14 2.29
C ASN A 45 -8.33 2.93 3.26
N PRO A 46 -7.09 3.04 2.78
CA PRO A 46 -5.94 2.89 3.66
C PRO A 46 -5.74 4.14 4.52
N SER A 47 -5.38 3.95 5.79
CA SER A 47 -4.90 5.03 6.63
C SER A 47 -3.38 5.15 6.45
N ILE A 48 -2.85 6.32 6.78
CA ILE A 48 -1.39 6.53 6.73
C ILE A 48 -0.70 5.56 7.70
N LYS A 49 -1.26 5.38 8.88
CA LYS A 49 -0.72 4.46 9.88
C LYS A 49 -0.65 3.03 9.34
N LEU A 50 -1.70 2.58 8.66
CA LEU A 50 -1.73 1.25 8.07
C LEU A 50 -0.72 1.11 6.94
N LEU A 51 -0.61 2.12 6.08
CA LEU A 51 0.38 2.14 5.00
C LEU A 51 1.81 2.07 5.55
N LYS A 52 2.08 2.77 6.65
CA LYS A 52 3.40 2.72 7.29
C LYS A 52 3.71 1.32 7.80
N ARG A 53 2.74 0.63 8.42
CA ARG A 53 2.93 -0.75 8.86
C ARG A 53 3.23 -1.68 7.69
N LEU A 54 2.50 -1.50 6.59
CA LEU A 54 2.73 -2.29 5.39
C LEU A 54 4.14 -2.05 4.82
N ALA A 55 4.56 -0.79 4.75
CA ALA A 55 5.89 -0.44 4.28
C ALA A 55 6.98 -1.10 5.15
N GLU A 56 6.83 -1.05 6.47
CA GLU A 56 7.77 -1.69 7.38
C GLU A 56 7.84 -3.20 7.14
N GLY A 57 6.71 -3.84 6.92
CA GLY A 57 6.66 -5.28 6.63
C GLY A 57 7.31 -5.64 5.31
N MET A 58 7.40 -4.69 4.39
CA MET A 58 8.06 -4.87 3.10
C MET A 58 9.50 -4.36 3.09
N ASP A 59 10.01 -3.94 4.25
CA ASP A 59 11.34 -3.34 4.37
C ASP A 59 11.49 -2.10 3.48
N MET A 60 10.46 -1.28 3.45
CA MET A 60 10.37 -0.08 2.63
C MET A 60 10.02 1.14 3.47
N ILE A 61 10.30 2.31 2.93
CA ILE A 61 9.92 3.59 3.53
C ILE A 61 8.72 4.15 2.77
N LEU A 62 7.66 4.51 3.49
CA LEU A 62 6.53 5.19 2.89
C LEU A 62 6.89 6.65 2.65
N LYS A 63 6.72 7.11 1.41
CA LYS A 63 6.92 8.50 1.05
C LYS A 63 5.63 9.07 0.47
N ILE A 64 5.18 10.19 1.02
CA ILE A 64 3.99 10.89 0.53
C ILE A 64 4.41 12.28 0.07
N GLU A 65 4.00 12.66 -1.13
CA GLU A 65 4.33 13.94 -1.71
C GLU A 65 3.09 14.68 -2.20
N PHE A 66 3.07 15.98 -1.99
CA PHE A 66 2.12 16.87 -2.66
C PHE A 66 2.83 17.45 -3.88
N ILE A 67 2.29 17.18 -5.05
CA ILE A 67 2.89 17.64 -6.30
C ILE A 67 2.09 18.86 -6.77
N PRO A 68 2.74 20.03 -6.96
CA PRO A 68 2.05 21.22 -7.44
C PRO A 68 1.42 20.98 -8.81
N LYS A 69 0.23 21.54 -9.01
CA LYS A 69 -0.37 21.55 -10.33
C LYS A 69 0.44 22.42 -11.26
N GLN A 70 0.65 21.97 -12.48
CA GLN A 70 1.26 22.81 -13.49
C GLN A 70 0.26 23.87 -13.94
N LYS A 71 0.73 25.11 -13.99
CA LYS A 71 -0.05 26.19 -14.58
C LYS A 71 0.30 26.29 -16.06
N ILE A 72 -0.73 26.41 -16.85
CA ILE A 72 -0.57 26.56 -18.28
C ILE A 72 -0.68 28.05 -18.66
#